data_71956101d32896795dac41fcf3d00128
#
_entry.id   71956101d32896795dac41fcf3d00128
#
_cell.length_a   1.000
_cell.length_b   1.000
_cell.length_c   1.000
_cell.angle_alpha   90.00
_cell.angle_beta   90.00
_cell.angle_gamma   90.00
#
_symmetry.space_group_name_H-M   'P 1'
#
loop_
_entity.id
_entity.type
_entity.pdbx_description
1 polymer ?
#
loop_
_entity_poly.entity_id
_entity_poly.type
_entity_poly.pdbx_seq_one_letter_code
_entity_poly.pdbx_strand_id
1 'polypeptide(L)'
;MRSALLARRGVVFVAMTAVISILAVTAQARPLERERFVESGAEVIEDFCDVEGLTVLEEFEDHVNVTFNAHGRDRLAYFTGTIHGWTSWTNLANDRSLTQVYNFVDKDQKVVDNGDGTLTIRVLNAGGAKVYGPDGKLLFKDPGQTQFEVLVDHAGTPSDPSDDEFLEFLGVVKPSTGVNDLEGRDFCEDILTFIG
;
A
#
# COMPACT_ATOMS: atom_id res chain seq x y z
N MET A 1 -70.64 -48.65 -50.61
CA MET A 1 -71.10 -47.28 -50.37
C MET A 1 -70.17 -46.68 -49.25
N ARG A 2 -69.58 -45.57 -49.61
CA ARG A 2 -68.89 -44.56 -48.73
C ARG A 2 -67.62 -44.97 -47.99
N SER A 3 -66.58 -44.49 -48.60
CA SER A 3 -65.21 -44.29 -48.13
C SER A 3 -65.14 -43.44 -46.84
N ALA A 4 -64.24 -43.77 -45.94
CA ALA A 4 -63.77 -42.85 -44.92
C ALA A 4 -62.25 -42.83 -44.92
N LEU A 5 -61.72 -41.73 -45.39
CA LEU A 5 -60.35 -41.39 -45.36
C LEU A 5 -59.91 -41.14 -43.92
N LEU A 6 -58.96 -41.87 -43.43
CA LEU A 6 -58.23 -41.59 -42.16
C LEU A 6 -56.99 -40.69 -42.44
N ALA A 7 -57.17 -39.45 -42.18
CA ALA A 7 -56.04 -38.47 -42.16
C ALA A 7 -55.14 -38.76 -41.04
N ARG A 8 -53.90 -39.21 -41.30
CA ARG A 8 -52.77 -39.24 -40.33
C ARG A 8 -52.27 -37.81 -40.09
N ARG A 9 -52.57 -37.27 -38.95
CA ARG A 9 -51.91 -36.04 -38.44
C ARG A 9 -50.59 -36.45 -37.83
N GLY A 10 -49.51 -36.14 -38.54
CA GLY A 10 -48.15 -36.19 -37.99
C GLY A 10 -47.96 -35.08 -36.96
N VAL A 11 -47.70 -35.44 -35.71
CA VAL A 11 -47.28 -34.52 -34.66
C VAL A 11 -45.79 -34.33 -34.82
N VAL A 12 -45.41 -33.17 -35.29
CA VAL A 12 -43.98 -32.72 -35.29
C VAL A 12 -43.66 -32.22 -33.90
N PHE A 13 -42.90 -33.00 -33.15
CA PHE A 13 -42.27 -32.51 -31.91
C PHE A 13 -41.10 -31.60 -32.29
N VAL A 14 -41.30 -30.29 -32.18
CA VAL A 14 -40.21 -29.33 -32.18
C VAL A 14 -39.54 -29.40 -30.81
N ALA A 15 -38.43 -30.08 -30.70
CA ALA A 15 -37.57 -30.04 -29.52
C ALA A 15 -36.90 -28.66 -29.48
N MET A 16 -37.46 -27.77 -28.67
CA MET A 16 -36.86 -26.45 -28.37
C MET A 16 -35.74 -26.66 -27.37
N THR A 17 -34.52 -26.87 -27.87
CA THR A 17 -33.30 -26.87 -27.07
C THR A 17 -33.03 -25.44 -26.59
N ALA A 18 -33.46 -25.15 -25.36
CA ALA A 18 -33.07 -23.93 -24.69
C ALA A 18 -31.56 -23.99 -24.35
N VAL A 19 -30.77 -23.35 -25.17
CA VAL A 19 -29.35 -23.10 -24.85
C VAL A 19 -29.33 -22.07 -23.72
N ILE A 20 -29.23 -22.55 -22.48
CA ILE A 20 -28.94 -21.70 -21.33
C ILE A 20 -27.47 -21.29 -21.47
N SER A 21 -27.22 -20.15 -22.10
CA SER A 21 -25.92 -19.49 -22.04
C SER A 21 -25.69 -19.04 -20.59
N ILE A 22 -24.98 -19.85 -19.82
CA ILE A 22 -24.46 -19.43 -18.55
C ILE A 22 -23.39 -18.40 -18.88
N LEU A 23 -23.76 -17.11 -18.87
CA LEU A 23 -22.83 -16.01 -18.79
C LEU A 23 -22.13 -16.17 -17.44
N ALA A 24 -20.96 -16.80 -17.45
CA ALA A 24 -20.04 -16.73 -16.36
C ALA A 24 -19.66 -15.24 -16.24
N VAL A 25 -20.42 -14.50 -15.44
CA VAL A 25 -19.98 -13.20 -14.94
C VAL A 25 -18.73 -13.52 -14.14
N THR A 26 -17.57 -13.31 -14.74
CA THR A 26 -16.33 -13.26 -14.01
C THR A 26 -16.52 -12.13 -13.00
N ALA A 27 -16.84 -12.50 -11.76
CA ALA A 27 -16.81 -11.57 -10.64
C ALA A 27 -15.36 -11.11 -10.51
N GLN A 28 -15.00 -10.06 -11.23
CA GLN A 28 -13.78 -9.33 -10.93
C GLN A 28 -14.01 -8.78 -9.53
N ALA A 29 -13.25 -9.30 -8.59
CA ALA A 29 -13.22 -8.75 -7.23
C ALA A 29 -12.86 -7.27 -7.37
N ARG A 30 -13.86 -6.40 -7.22
CA ARG A 30 -13.60 -4.97 -7.14
C ARG A 30 -12.92 -4.73 -5.81
N PRO A 31 -11.88 -3.88 -5.76
CA PRO A 31 -11.35 -3.40 -4.50
C PRO A 31 -12.49 -2.85 -3.63
N LEU A 32 -12.40 -3.05 -2.32
CA LEU A 32 -13.29 -2.38 -1.36
C LEU A 32 -13.10 -0.88 -1.47
N GLU A 33 -11.84 -0.48 -1.54
CA GLU A 33 -11.44 0.91 -1.68
C GLU A 33 -10.19 1.01 -2.56
N ARG A 34 -10.05 2.11 -3.27
CA ARG A 34 -8.85 2.43 -4.02
C ARG A 34 -8.67 3.93 -4.12
N GLU A 35 -7.54 4.40 -3.63
CA GLU A 35 -7.14 5.80 -3.72
C GLU A 35 -5.81 5.96 -4.44
N ARG A 36 -5.67 7.08 -5.13
CA ARG A 36 -4.41 7.55 -5.71
C ARG A 36 -4.35 9.05 -5.57
N PHE A 37 -3.27 9.51 -4.98
CA PHE A 37 -3.04 10.94 -4.83
C PHE A 37 -1.56 11.27 -4.92
N VAL A 38 -1.29 12.52 -5.17
CA VAL A 38 0.05 13.11 -5.09
C VAL A 38 -0.02 14.17 -4.00
N GLU A 39 0.91 14.07 -3.08
CA GLU A 39 1.12 15.07 -2.05
C GLU A 39 2.48 15.72 -2.26
N SER A 40 2.55 17.03 -2.13
CA SER A 40 3.81 17.77 -2.23
C SER A 40 3.76 18.98 -1.31
N GLY A 41 4.91 19.38 -0.81
CA GLY A 41 5.02 20.51 0.08
C GLY A 41 6.42 21.12 0.05
N ALA A 42 6.48 22.32 0.62
CA ALA A 42 7.73 23.01 0.88
C ALA A 42 7.58 23.80 2.17
N GLU A 43 8.54 23.66 3.08
CA GLU A 43 8.57 24.35 4.36
C GLU A 43 9.98 24.85 4.69
N VAL A 44 10.07 26.05 5.23
CA VAL A 44 11.32 26.61 5.78
C VAL A 44 11.33 26.35 7.28
N ILE A 45 12.33 25.62 7.74
CA ILE A 45 12.49 25.23 9.14
C ILE A 45 13.72 25.94 9.69
N GLU A 46 13.49 26.82 10.68
CA GLU A 46 14.54 27.49 11.41
C GLU A 46 15.08 26.56 12.53
N ASP A 47 16.34 26.76 12.89
CA ASP A 47 17.05 25.96 13.93
C ASP A 47 16.89 24.44 13.71
N PHE A 48 16.98 24.01 12.44
CA PHE A 48 16.80 22.63 12.04
C PHE A 48 17.75 21.69 12.80
N CYS A 49 17.23 20.56 13.28
CA CYS A 49 17.96 19.64 14.14
C CYS A 49 18.46 20.28 15.46
N ASP A 50 17.73 21.24 16.01
CA ASP A 50 18.10 21.98 17.24
C ASP A 50 19.45 22.73 17.12
N VAL A 51 19.85 23.06 15.88
CA VAL A 51 21.10 23.80 15.60
C VAL A 51 20.79 25.27 15.35
N GLU A 52 21.17 26.14 16.29
CA GLU A 52 20.94 27.57 16.21
C GLU A 52 21.48 28.16 14.89
N GLY A 53 20.60 28.81 14.14
CA GLY A 53 20.90 29.48 12.87
C GLY A 53 20.96 28.57 11.64
N LEU A 54 20.78 27.27 11.78
CA LEU A 54 20.65 26.37 10.64
C LEU A 54 19.22 26.46 10.09
N THR A 55 19.04 27.15 8.96
CA THR A 55 17.76 27.27 8.29
C THR A 55 17.73 26.38 7.05
N VAL A 56 16.77 25.46 7.00
CA VAL A 56 16.64 24.46 5.95
C VAL A 56 15.30 24.62 5.25
N LEU A 57 15.31 24.60 3.91
CA LEU A 57 14.13 24.40 3.10
C LEU A 57 13.95 22.89 2.93
N GLU A 58 12.85 22.34 3.44
CA GLU A 58 12.38 20.99 3.16
C GLU A 58 11.38 21.04 2.03
N GLU A 59 11.59 20.23 1.00
CA GLU A 59 10.68 20.03 -0.12
C GLU A 59 10.44 18.54 -0.32
N PHE A 60 9.21 18.17 -0.64
CA PHE A 60 8.87 16.76 -0.92
C PHE A 60 7.79 16.61 -1.98
N GLU A 61 7.79 15.46 -2.62
CA GLU A 61 6.69 15.00 -3.48
C GLU A 61 6.51 13.50 -3.31
N ASP A 62 5.28 13.09 -2.98
CA ASP A 62 4.87 11.70 -2.77
C ASP A 62 3.76 11.31 -3.72
N HIS A 63 3.95 10.19 -4.39
CA HIS A 63 2.92 9.50 -5.17
C HIS A 63 2.44 8.29 -4.38
N VAL A 64 1.21 8.34 -3.93
CA VAL A 64 0.60 7.32 -3.09
C VAL A 64 -0.49 6.59 -3.85
N ASN A 65 -0.51 5.26 -3.72
CA ASN A 65 -1.60 4.44 -4.23
C ASN A 65 -1.97 3.41 -3.16
N VAL A 66 -3.20 3.47 -2.72
CA VAL A 66 -3.78 2.62 -1.68
C VAL A 66 -4.87 1.75 -2.28
N THR A 67 -4.94 0.51 -1.85
CA THR A 67 -5.99 -0.42 -2.28
C THR A 67 -6.33 -1.35 -1.12
N PHE A 68 -7.61 -1.50 -0.83
CA PHE A 68 -8.14 -2.54 0.04
C PHE A 68 -8.89 -3.58 -0.78
N ASN A 69 -8.63 -4.85 -0.51
CA ASN A 69 -9.30 -5.97 -1.17
C ASN A 69 -9.88 -6.92 -0.12
N ALA A 70 -11.10 -7.42 -0.37
CA ALA A 70 -11.68 -8.45 0.47
C ALA A 70 -11.10 -9.83 0.16
N HIS A 71 -10.65 -10.54 1.18
CA HIS A 71 -10.11 -11.89 1.06
C HIS A 71 -10.82 -12.88 1.99
N GLY A 72 -10.82 -14.14 1.56
CA GLY A 72 -11.36 -15.23 2.34
C GLY A 72 -12.90 -15.29 2.33
N ARG A 73 -13.43 -16.25 3.13
CA ARG A 73 -14.88 -16.44 3.29
C ARG A 73 -15.49 -15.30 4.11
N ASP A 74 -14.75 -14.83 5.10
CA ASP A 74 -15.19 -13.79 6.04
C ASP A 74 -14.98 -12.38 5.48
N ARG A 75 -14.43 -12.28 4.25
CA ARG A 75 -14.24 -11.04 3.50
C ARG A 75 -13.43 -9.99 4.24
N LEU A 76 -12.44 -10.42 5.02
CA LEU A 76 -11.53 -9.50 5.71
C LEU A 76 -10.85 -8.56 4.72
N ALA A 77 -10.71 -7.29 5.10
CA ALA A 77 -10.01 -6.29 4.31
C ALA A 77 -8.50 -6.51 4.37
N TYR A 78 -7.84 -6.47 3.21
CA TYR A 78 -6.39 -6.55 3.07
C TYR A 78 -5.87 -5.30 2.37
N PHE A 79 -4.99 -4.61 3.05
CA PHE A 79 -4.32 -3.41 2.55
C PHE A 79 -3.19 -3.75 1.59
N THR A 80 -3.02 -2.91 0.58
CA THR A 80 -1.78 -2.77 -0.20
C THR A 80 -1.58 -1.30 -0.50
N GLY A 81 -0.50 -0.73 0.01
CA GLY A 81 -0.08 0.63 -0.25
C GLY A 81 1.24 0.66 -1.00
N THR A 82 1.39 1.59 -1.92
CA THR A 82 2.67 1.94 -2.52
C THR A 82 2.90 3.43 -2.37
N ILE A 83 4.10 3.79 -1.98
CA ILE A 83 4.56 5.17 -1.97
C ILE A 83 5.88 5.25 -2.71
N HIS A 84 6.03 6.19 -3.61
CA HIS A 84 7.30 6.57 -4.19
C HIS A 84 7.39 8.08 -4.24
N GLY A 85 8.54 8.60 -3.87
CA GLY A 85 8.70 10.02 -3.73
C GLY A 85 10.14 10.41 -3.47
N TRP A 86 10.28 11.66 -3.14
CA TRP A 86 11.54 12.24 -2.73
C TRP A 86 11.32 13.32 -1.68
N THR A 87 12.33 13.50 -0.83
CA THR A 87 12.45 14.65 0.07
C THR A 87 13.83 15.25 -0.08
N SER A 88 13.91 16.57 -0.11
CA SER A 88 15.16 17.32 -0.20
C SER A 88 15.24 18.32 0.95
N TRP A 89 16.39 18.37 1.60
CA TRP A 89 16.71 19.34 2.65
C TRP A 89 17.83 20.24 2.15
N THR A 90 17.53 21.50 1.91
CA THR A 90 18.47 22.51 1.40
C THR A 90 18.82 23.52 2.49
N ASN A 91 20.11 23.60 2.85
CA ASN A 91 20.59 24.66 3.73
C ASN A 91 20.60 26.00 3.00
N LEU A 92 19.77 26.95 3.45
CA LEU A 92 19.60 28.26 2.78
C LEU A 92 20.81 29.19 2.90
N ALA A 93 21.77 28.86 3.76
CA ALA A 93 22.99 29.68 3.89
C ALA A 93 24.06 29.36 2.85
N ASN A 94 24.03 28.16 2.26
CA ASN A 94 25.11 27.69 1.35
C ASN A 94 24.58 26.94 0.10
N ASP A 95 23.26 26.82 -0.09
CA ASP A 95 22.57 26.16 -1.19
C ASP A 95 22.95 24.67 -1.36
N ARG A 96 23.43 24.01 -0.30
CA ARG A 96 23.75 22.59 -0.34
C ARG A 96 22.52 21.78 0.05
N SER A 97 22.25 20.71 -0.69
CA SER A 97 21.08 19.87 -0.49
C SER A 97 21.46 18.42 -0.22
N LEU A 98 20.75 17.77 0.68
CA LEU A 98 20.69 16.33 0.86
C LEU A 98 19.33 15.87 0.31
N THR A 99 19.31 14.88 -0.60
CA THR A 99 18.06 14.41 -1.20
C THR A 99 17.88 12.91 -0.97
N GLN A 100 16.74 12.53 -0.42
CA GLN A 100 16.33 11.14 -0.29
C GLN A 100 15.28 10.81 -1.36
N VAL A 101 15.48 9.73 -2.09
CA VAL A 101 14.50 9.15 -3.04
C VAL A 101 14.11 7.78 -2.52
N TYR A 102 12.81 7.49 -2.46
CA TYR A 102 12.31 6.24 -1.90
C TYR A 102 11.18 5.64 -2.70
N ASN A 103 11.02 4.33 -2.50
CA ASN A 103 9.92 3.54 -3.05
C ASN A 103 9.63 2.40 -2.09
N PHE A 104 8.45 2.40 -1.47
CA PHE A 104 8.02 1.40 -0.53
C PHE A 104 6.67 0.78 -0.92
N VAL A 105 6.50 -0.46 -0.55
CA VAL A 105 5.25 -1.20 -0.62
C VAL A 105 4.94 -1.74 0.77
N ASP A 106 3.79 -1.38 1.31
CA ASP A 106 3.20 -2.02 2.48
C ASP A 106 2.07 -2.93 2.02
N LYS A 107 2.09 -4.17 2.52
CA LYS A 107 1.08 -5.15 2.13
C LYS A 107 0.74 -6.08 3.29
N ASP A 108 -0.55 -6.21 3.54
CA ASP A 108 -1.04 -7.23 4.45
C ASP A 108 -0.83 -8.62 3.86
N GLN A 109 -0.07 -9.43 4.58
CA GLN A 109 0.16 -10.83 4.23
C GLN A 109 -0.82 -11.76 4.91
N LYS A 110 -1.26 -11.39 6.11
CA LYS A 110 -2.21 -12.15 6.89
C LYS A 110 -3.02 -11.22 7.78
N VAL A 111 -4.32 -11.38 7.76
CA VAL A 111 -5.27 -10.72 8.65
C VAL A 111 -6.00 -11.80 9.40
N VAL A 112 -6.08 -11.68 10.71
CA VAL A 112 -6.76 -12.63 11.62
C VAL A 112 -7.73 -11.85 12.49
N ASP A 113 -9.00 -12.20 12.41
CA ASP A 113 -10.01 -11.74 13.37
C ASP A 113 -9.83 -12.53 14.68
N ASN A 114 -9.56 -11.80 15.77
CA ASN A 114 -9.33 -12.39 17.08
C ASN A 114 -10.64 -12.76 17.82
N GLY A 115 -11.79 -12.32 17.28
CA GLY A 115 -13.11 -12.59 17.83
C GLY A 115 -13.47 -11.75 19.07
N ASP A 116 -12.67 -10.77 19.40
CA ASP A 116 -12.83 -9.84 20.55
C ASP A 116 -13.00 -8.38 20.13
N GLY A 117 -13.21 -8.13 18.83
CA GLY A 117 -13.31 -6.79 18.25
C GLY A 117 -11.97 -6.31 17.65
N THR A 118 -10.93 -7.16 17.66
CA THR A 118 -9.62 -6.78 17.12
C THR A 118 -9.16 -7.67 15.96
N LEU A 119 -8.27 -7.13 15.13
CA LEU A 119 -7.54 -7.85 14.09
C LEU A 119 -6.06 -7.90 14.44
N THR A 120 -5.43 -9.05 14.24
CA THR A 120 -3.97 -9.16 14.14
C THR A 120 -3.58 -9.15 12.67
N ILE A 121 -2.82 -8.14 12.25
CA ILE A 121 -2.40 -7.95 10.87
C ILE A 121 -0.89 -8.15 10.76
N ARG A 122 -0.47 -9.09 9.90
CA ARG A 122 0.94 -9.21 9.52
C ARG A 122 1.19 -8.42 8.25
N VAL A 123 2.03 -7.42 8.37
CA VAL A 123 2.41 -6.50 7.30
C VAL A 123 3.78 -6.88 6.75
N LEU A 124 3.91 -6.92 5.42
CA LEU A 124 5.18 -6.86 4.71
C LEU A 124 5.42 -5.41 4.32
N ASN A 125 6.51 -4.83 4.80
CA ASN A 125 7.08 -3.61 4.25
C ASN A 125 8.27 -4.00 3.35
N ALA A 126 8.28 -3.55 2.12
CA ALA A 126 9.34 -3.84 1.16
C ALA A 126 9.64 -2.62 0.29
N GLY A 127 10.91 -2.39 -0.01
CA GLY A 127 11.32 -1.25 -0.82
C GLY A 127 12.72 -0.77 -0.49
N GLY A 128 12.92 0.54 -0.54
CA GLY A 128 14.18 1.13 -0.12
C GLY A 128 14.26 2.62 -0.38
N ALA A 129 15.25 3.21 0.26
CA ALA A 129 15.63 4.59 0.10
C ALA A 129 17.06 4.71 -0.46
N LYS A 130 17.32 5.83 -1.13
CA LYS A 130 18.64 6.24 -1.59
C LYS A 130 18.84 7.69 -1.21
N VAL A 131 19.97 7.99 -0.59
CA VAL A 131 20.32 9.34 -0.17
C VAL A 131 21.47 9.85 -1.02
N TYR A 132 21.28 11.02 -1.59
CA TYR A 132 22.24 11.70 -2.47
C TYR A 132 22.75 12.98 -1.79
N GLY A 133 24.06 13.18 -1.88
CA GLY A 133 24.73 14.37 -1.39
C GLY A 133 24.62 15.59 -2.30
N PRO A 134 25.18 16.72 -1.88
CA PRO A 134 25.13 17.99 -2.63
C PRO A 134 25.76 17.93 -4.02
N ASP A 135 26.67 16.99 -4.25
CA ASP A 135 27.30 16.75 -5.56
C ASP A 135 26.53 15.73 -6.44
N GLY A 136 25.34 15.32 -6.00
CA GLY A 136 24.49 14.34 -6.68
C GLY A 136 24.97 12.90 -6.57
N LYS A 137 26.03 12.63 -5.80
CA LYS A 137 26.50 11.25 -5.60
C LYS A 137 25.67 10.52 -4.56
N LEU A 138 25.45 9.24 -4.83
CA LEU A 138 24.83 8.33 -3.87
C LEU A 138 25.73 8.20 -2.63
N LEU A 139 25.18 8.51 -1.47
CA LEU A 139 25.84 8.37 -0.16
C LEU A 139 25.44 7.08 0.52
N PHE A 140 24.12 6.83 0.60
CA PHE A 140 23.54 5.72 1.34
C PHE A 140 22.42 5.07 0.55
N LYS A 141 22.16 3.80 0.83
CA LYS A 141 21.01 3.05 0.33
C LYS A 141 20.50 2.10 1.40
N ASP A 142 19.20 1.89 1.42
CA ASP A 142 18.54 0.97 2.32
C ASP A 142 17.45 0.18 1.55
N PRO A 143 17.84 -0.73 0.64
CA PRO A 143 16.90 -1.67 0.06
C PRO A 143 16.66 -2.84 1.03
N GLY A 144 15.40 -3.20 1.25
CA GLY A 144 15.12 -4.32 2.12
C GLY A 144 13.65 -4.69 2.17
N GLN A 145 13.37 -5.66 3.01
CA GLN A 145 12.02 -6.01 3.39
C GLN A 145 11.99 -6.49 4.84
N THR A 146 10.98 -6.08 5.55
CA THR A 146 10.70 -6.54 6.92
C THR A 146 9.26 -7.00 7.03
N GLN A 147 8.99 -7.84 8.02
CA GLN A 147 7.61 -8.21 8.38
C GLN A 147 7.40 -7.93 9.86
N PHE A 148 6.28 -7.34 10.16
CA PHE A 148 5.87 -7.03 11.52
C PHE A 148 4.38 -7.33 11.73
N GLU A 149 3.95 -7.37 12.96
CA GLU A 149 2.53 -7.54 13.32
C GLU A 149 2.04 -6.31 14.07
N VAL A 150 0.79 -5.95 13.78
CA VAL A 150 0.06 -4.88 14.44
C VAL A 150 -1.28 -5.40 14.94
N LEU A 151 -1.79 -4.78 15.99
CA LEU A 151 -3.14 -4.96 16.50
C LEU A 151 -3.99 -3.76 16.10
N VAL A 152 -5.18 -4.03 15.60
CA VAL A 152 -6.15 -3.03 15.12
C VAL A 152 -7.51 -3.32 15.73
N ASP A 153 -8.21 -2.30 16.21
CA ASP A 153 -9.65 -2.37 16.54
C ASP A 153 -10.43 -2.14 15.24
N HIS A 154 -11.35 -3.06 14.93
CA HIS A 154 -12.17 -2.98 13.71
C HIS A 154 -13.59 -2.46 13.97
N ALA A 155 -13.83 -1.86 15.14
CA ALA A 155 -15.10 -1.23 15.54
C ALA A 155 -16.36 -2.10 15.31
N GLY A 156 -16.20 -3.45 15.24
CA GLY A 156 -17.26 -4.41 14.93
C GLY A 156 -17.46 -4.71 13.44
N THR A 157 -16.66 -4.14 12.56
CA THR A 157 -16.77 -4.27 11.09
C THR A 157 -15.50 -4.79 10.43
N PRO A 158 -15.10 -6.06 10.65
CA PRO A 158 -13.78 -6.59 10.24
C PRO A 158 -13.55 -6.62 8.71
N SER A 159 -14.56 -6.32 7.92
CA SER A 159 -14.49 -6.21 6.45
C SER A 159 -14.52 -4.78 5.94
N ASP A 160 -14.65 -3.78 6.80
CA ASP A 160 -14.66 -2.36 6.46
C ASP A 160 -13.48 -1.65 7.15
N PRO A 161 -12.41 -1.32 6.41
CA PRO A 161 -11.22 -0.73 7.01
C PRO A 161 -11.36 0.76 7.32
N SER A 162 -12.49 1.38 7.00
CA SER A 162 -12.67 2.83 7.12
C SER A 162 -12.80 3.32 8.57
N ASP A 163 -13.14 2.43 9.49
CA ASP A 163 -13.29 2.68 10.92
C ASP A 163 -12.26 1.94 11.79
N ASP A 164 -11.25 1.32 11.14
CA ASP A 164 -10.16 0.64 11.83
C ASP A 164 -9.28 1.63 12.62
N GLU A 165 -8.95 1.28 13.86
CA GLU A 165 -8.05 2.06 14.71
C GLU A 165 -6.81 1.24 15.08
N PHE A 166 -5.62 1.81 14.84
CA PHE A 166 -4.36 1.21 15.29
C PHE A 166 -4.28 1.20 16.81
N LEU A 167 -4.05 0.04 17.41
CA LEU A 167 -3.92 -0.12 18.85
C LEU A 167 -2.46 -0.30 19.29
N GLU A 168 -1.74 -1.24 18.65
CA GLU A 168 -0.43 -1.65 19.14
C GLU A 168 0.46 -2.21 18.03
N PHE A 169 1.77 -1.94 18.12
CA PHE A 169 2.80 -2.62 17.36
C PHE A 169 3.25 -3.88 18.13
N LEU A 170 2.90 -5.06 17.62
CA LEU A 170 3.17 -6.34 18.28
C LEU A 170 4.62 -6.81 18.10
N GLY A 171 5.35 -6.23 17.16
CA GLY A 171 6.77 -6.49 16.97
C GLY A 171 7.14 -6.99 15.58
N VAL A 172 8.46 -7.08 15.36
CA VAL A 172 9.04 -7.57 14.10
C VAL A 172 9.02 -9.09 14.09
N VAL A 173 8.35 -9.67 13.08
CA VAL A 173 8.27 -11.13 12.86
C VAL A 173 9.44 -11.62 12.03
N LYS A 174 9.85 -10.82 11.04
CA LYS A 174 11.00 -11.10 10.19
C LYS A 174 11.80 -9.81 10.00
N PRO A 175 13.03 -9.74 10.52
CA PRO A 175 13.88 -8.56 10.34
C PRO A 175 14.26 -8.37 8.87
N SER A 176 14.70 -7.16 8.55
CA SER A 176 15.17 -6.82 7.20
C SER A 176 16.30 -7.74 6.77
N THR A 177 16.28 -8.12 5.49
CA THR A 177 17.32 -8.96 4.85
C THR A 177 18.14 -8.18 3.83
N GLY A 178 17.91 -6.89 3.69
CA GLY A 178 18.60 -6.01 2.74
C GLY A 178 19.91 -5.44 3.29
N VAL A 179 20.59 -4.68 2.44
CA VAL A 179 21.65 -3.76 2.87
C VAL A 179 20.98 -2.59 3.57
N ASN A 180 21.47 -2.23 4.74
CA ASN A 180 20.94 -1.09 5.48
C ASN A 180 22.10 -0.15 5.83
N ASP A 181 22.43 0.74 4.91
CA ASP A 181 23.46 1.76 5.13
C ASP A 181 22.97 2.86 6.09
N LEU A 182 21.66 2.90 6.38
CA LEU A 182 21.05 3.88 7.30
C LEU A 182 20.97 3.39 8.75
N GLU A 183 21.21 2.09 9.01
CA GLU A 183 21.15 1.54 10.35
C GLU A 183 22.19 2.16 11.27
N GLY A 184 21.72 2.68 12.41
CA GLY A 184 22.57 3.31 13.42
C GLY A 184 23.12 4.69 13.04
N ARG A 185 22.68 5.26 11.91
CA ARG A 185 22.99 6.65 11.55
C ARG A 185 22.02 7.59 12.26
N ASP A 186 22.54 8.75 12.60
CA ASP A 186 21.75 9.88 13.06
C ASP A 186 21.50 10.82 11.89
N PHE A 187 20.23 11.10 11.60
CA PHE A 187 19.83 11.95 10.49
C PHE A 187 20.37 13.39 10.66
N CYS A 188 20.34 13.93 11.86
CA CYS A 188 20.82 15.28 12.12
C CYS A 188 22.34 15.39 12.01
N GLU A 189 23.08 14.35 12.41
CA GLU A 189 24.53 14.29 12.16
C GLU A 189 24.84 14.25 10.66
N ASP A 190 24.03 13.54 9.86
CA ASP A 190 24.17 13.52 8.42
C ASP A 190 23.87 14.89 7.78
N ILE A 191 22.81 15.56 8.20
CA ILE A 191 22.47 16.93 7.79
C ILE A 191 23.66 17.86 8.03
N LEU A 192 24.20 17.86 9.25
CA LEU A 192 25.34 18.72 9.59
C LEU A 192 26.61 18.38 8.81
N THR A 193 26.85 17.10 8.55
CA THR A 193 28.03 16.63 7.82
C THR A 193 27.99 17.02 6.35
N PHE A 194 26.83 16.90 5.72
CA PHE A 194 26.73 17.03 4.26
C PHE A 194 26.27 18.40 3.79
N ILE A 195 25.45 19.09 4.58
CA ILE A 195 24.90 20.40 4.20
C ILE A 195 25.10 21.51 5.25
N GLY A 196 25.58 21.17 6.46
CA GLY A 196 25.92 22.14 7.52
C GLY A 196 27.02 23.12 7.18
#